data_7b78eb79f1c9f17f49f8c32cfbf6f83c
#
_entry.id   7b78eb79f1c9f17f49f8c32cfbf6f83c
#
_cell.length_a   1.000
_cell.length_b   1.000
_cell.length_c   1.000
_cell.angle_alpha   90.00
_cell.angle_beta   90.00
_cell.angle_gamma   90.00
#
_symmetry.space_group_name_H-M   'P 1'
#
loop_
_entity.id
_entity.type
_entity.pdbx_description
1 polymer ?
#
loop_
_entity_poly.entity_id
_entity_poly.type
_entity_poly.pdbx_seq_one_letter_code
_entity_poly.pdbx_strand_id
1 'polypeptide(L)'
;EADCLEFLKKALSDGRHVALPRTGADCTMEFYEITSLEQTAEGAFHVMEPTAECRRINPMDLSNTQITVLVPGVVFTPTGSRYGYGKGFYDRYFARYAKLNRFALAYENQLEPELEVLDTDIKMHRIYTETGEYDII
;
A
#
# COMPACT_ATOMS: atom_id res chain seq x y z
N GLU A 1 12.19 -3.83 -0.31
CA GLU A 1 10.76 -3.81 -0.65
C GLU A 1 10.44 -4.89 -1.68
N ALA A 2 9.37 -5.62 -1.45
CA ALA A 2 8.95 -6.68 -2.36
C ALA A 2 8.39 -6.08 -3.66
N ASP A 3 8.77 -6.68 -4.80
CA ASP A 3 8.25 -6.29 -6.11
C ASP A 3 6.88 -6.92 -6.34
N CYS A 4 5.86 -6.12 -6.55
CA CYS A 4 4.50 -6.60 -6.79
C CYS A 4 4.01 -6.41 -8.24
N LEU A 5 4.92 -6.17 -9.19
CA LEU A 5 4.54 -5.94 -10.58
C LEU A 5 3.77 -7.12 -11.19
N GLU A 6 4.24 -8.34 -10.99
CA GLU A 6 3.57 -9.53 -11.51
C GLU A 6 2.20 -9.74 -10.87
N PHE A 7 2.08 -9.43 -9.59
CA PHE A 7 0.80 -9.46 -8.90
C PHE A 7 -0.20 -8.47 -9.51
N LEU A 8 0.25 -7.26 -9.83
CA LEU A 8 -0.60 -6.24 -10.46
C LEU A 8 -1.04 -6.67 -11.85
N LYS A 9 -0.13 -7.24 -12.63
CA LYS A 9 -0.46 -7.79 -13.96
C LYS A 9 -1.54 -8.86 -13.86
N LYS A 10 -1.40 -9.77 -12.91
CA LYS A 10 -2.39 -10.83 -12.69
C LYS A 10 -3.74 -10.27 -12.26
N ALA A 11 -3.75 -9.31 -11.35
CA ALA A 11 -4.98 -8.70 -10.88
C ALA A 11 -5.75 -8.03 -12.03
N LEU A 12 -5.04 -7.27 -12.87
CA LEU A 12 -5.63 -6.65 -14.04
C LEU A 12 -6.16 -7.69 -15.04
N SER A 13 -5.38 -8.74 -15.29
CA SER A 13 -5.77 -9.83 -16.17
C SER A 13 -7.03 -10.57 -15.68
N ASP A 14 -7.18 -10.70 -14.37
CA ASP A 14 -8.33 -11.34 -13.75
C ASP A 14 -9.56 -10.44 -13.65
N GLY A 15 -9.49 -9.22 -14.18
CA GLY A 15 -10.60 -8.28 -14.17
C GLY A 15 -10.82 -7.57 -12.83
N ARG A 16 -9.83 -7.57 -11.94
CA ARG A 16 -9.94 -6.87 -10.67
C ARG A 16 -9.67 -5.39 -10.86
N HIS A 17 -10.30 -4.59 -10.00
CA HIS A 17 -10.02 -3.16 -9.94
C HIS A 17 -8.68 -2.95 -9.24
N VAL A 18 -7.81 -2.16 -9.87
CA VAL A 18 -6.47 -1.87 -9.36
C VAL A 18 -6.29 -0.36 -9.34
N ALA A 19 -5.73 0.14 -8.25
CA ALA A 19 -5.39 1.55 -8.12
C ALA A 19 -3.96 1.69 -7.63
N LEU A 20 -3.28 2.71 -8.11
CA LEU A 20 -1.92 3.04 -7.70
C LEU A 20 -1.87 4.41 -7.04
N PRO A 21 -0.95 4.62 -6.09
CA PRO A 21 -0.85 5.89 -5.41
C PRO A 21 -0.13 6.94 -6.25
N ARG A 22 -0.57 8.18 -6.09
CA ARG A 22 0.17 9.36 -6.55
C ARG A 22 0.36 10.26 -5.35
N THR A 23 1.60 10.70 -5.13
CA THR A 23 1.93 11.61 -4.04
C THR A 23 1.81 13.05 -4.49
N GLY A 24 1.41 13.90 -3.57
CA GLY A 24 1.29 15.34 -3.80
C GLY A 24 2.11 16.14 -2.81
N ALA A 25 1.87 17.45 -2.79
CA ALA A 25 2.48 18.35 -1.82
C ALA A 25 2.06 18.01 -0.39
N ASP A 26 2.88 18.43 0.59
CA ASP A 26 2.60 18.26 2.02
C ASP A 26 2.43 16.79 2.45
N CYS A 27 3.14 15.89 1.78
CA CYS A 27 3.08 14.46 2.07
C CYS A 27 1.66 13.88 1.92
N THR A 28 0.86 14.44 1.01
CA THR A 28 -0.44 13.90 0.67
C THR A 28 -0.31 12.76 -0.33
N MET A 29 -1.29 11.86 -0.32
CA MET A 29 -1.33 10.73 -1.23
C MET A 29 -2.79 10.38 -1.51
N GLU A 30 -3.09 10.06 -2.78
CA GLU A 30 -4.38 9.55 -3.22
C GLU A 30 -4.15 8.39 -4.17
N PHE A 31 -5.12 7.51 -4.28
CA PHE A 31 -5.07 6.37 -5.19
C PHE A 31 -5.93 6.64 -6.42
N TYR A 32 -5.43 6.20 -7.58
CA TYR A 32 -6.09 6.39 -8.87
C TYR A 32 -6.20 5.06 -9.59
N GLU A 33 -7.38 4.79 -10.13
CA GLU A 33 -7.64 3.52 -10.81
C GLU A 33 -6.92 3.45 -12.15
N ILE A 34 -6.26 2.31 -12.40
CA ILE A 34 -5.67 1.99 -13.69
C ILE A 34 -6.38 0.77 -14.28
N THR A 35 -6.45 0.71 -15.60
CA THR A 35 -6.93 -0.46 -16.34
C THR A 35 -5.81 -1.14 -17.11
N SER A 36 -4.67 -0.50 -17.23
CA SER A 36 -3.47 -0.99 -17.89
C SER A 36 -2.23 -0.38 -17.22
N LEU A 37 -1.14 -1.13 -17.19
CA LEU A 37 0.15 -0.60 -16.72
C LEU A 37 0.71 0.50 -17.65
N GLU A 38 0.18 0.64 -18.87
CA GLU A 38 0.53 1.75 -19.75
C GLU A 38 0.06 3.10 -19.22
N GLN A 39 -0.89 3.13 -18.29
CA GLN A 39 -1.38 4.34 -17.63
C GLN A 39 -0.50 4.77 -16.47
N THR A 40 0.78 4.53 -16.56
CA THR A 40 1.75 4.94 -15.54
C THR A 40 2.88 5.73 -16.16
N ALA A 41 3.44 6.63 -15.37
CA ALA A 41 4.61 7.43 -15.75
C ALA A 41 5.48 7.65 -14.52
N GLU A 42 6.76 7.91 -14.73
CA GLU A 42 7.65 8.18 -13.62
C GLU A 42 7.24 9.46 -12.89
N GLY A 43 7.00 9.32 -11.59
CA GLY A 43 6.63 10.43 -10.71
C GLY A 43 7.72 10.75 -9.71
N ALA A 44 7.31 11.23 -8.53
CA ALA A 44 8.23 11.54 -7.45
C ALA A 44 9.01 10.28 -7.01
N PHE A 45 10.24 10.47 -6.56
CA PHE A 45 11.13 9.41 -6.06
C PHE A 45 11.39 8.29 -7.10
N HIS A 46 11.31 8.60 -8.40
CA HIS A 46 11.48 7.63 -9.49
C HIS A 46 10.51 6.44 -9.41
N VAL A 47 9.36 6.64 -8.78
CA VAL A 47 8.32 5.62 -8.67
C VAL A 47 7.30 5.83 -9.79
N MET A 48 6.84 4.74 -10.40
CA MET A 48 5.79 4.81 -11.42
C MET A 48 4.46 5.14 -10.76
N GLU A 49 3.84 6.20 -11.24
CA GLU A 49 2.57 6.71 -10.72
C GLU A 49 1.51 6.71 -11.82
N PRO A 50 0.20 6.64 -11.46
CA PRO A 50 -0.87 6.73 -12.45
C PRO A 50 -0.84 8.09 -13.15
N THR A 51 -1.15 8.07 -14.44
CA THR A 51 -1.18 9.29 -15.26
C THR A 51 -2.41 10.14 -14.94
N ALA A 52 -2.42 11.38 -15.44
CA ALA A 52 -3.43 12.38 -15.08
C ALA A 52 -4.86 12.01 -15.50
N GLU A 53 -5.03 11.15 -16.51
CA GLU A 53 -6.35 10.72 -16.97
C GLU A 53 -7.01 9.67 -16.07
N CYS A 54 -6.26 9.10 -15.12
CA CYS A 54 -6.80 8.08 -14.23
C CYS A 54 -7.74 8.69 -13.20
N ARG A 55 -8.79 7.94 -12.86
CA ARG A 55 -9.82 8.40 -11.93
C ARG A 55 -9.37 8.19 -10.49
N ARG A 56 -9.51 9.23 -9.66
CA ARG A 56 -9.23 9.13 -8.22
C ARG A 56 -10.25 8.21 -7.55
N ILE A 57 -9.77 7.35 -6.67
CA ILE A 57 -10.60 6.51 -5.82
C ILE A 57 -10.81 7.22 -4.49
N ASN A 58 -12.07 7.42 -4.12
CA ASN A 58 -12.43 7.86 -2.79
C ASN A 58 -12.97 6.65 -2.01
N PRO A 59 -12.25 6.15 -1.01
CA PRO A 59 -12.69 4.97 -0.27
C PRO A 59 -14.05 5.13 0.41
N MET A 60 -14.46 6.34 0.72
CA MET A 60 -15.76 6.61 1.34
C MET A 60 -16.94 6.33 0.40
N ASP A 61 -16.72 6.41 -0.91
CA ASP A 61 -17.75 6.13 -1.92
C ASP A 61 -17.94 4.63 -2.16
N LEU A 62 -17.05 3.79 -1.62
CA LEU A 62 -17.02 2.35 -1.86
C LEU A 62 -17.36 1.56 -0.59
N SER A 63 -18.30 2.06 0.21
CA SER A 63 -18.62 1.53 1.53
C SER A 63 -19.01 0.05 1.55
N ASN A 64 -19.55 -0.48 0.45
CA ASN A 64 -19.96 -1.89 0.33
C ASN A 64 -18.92 -2.75 -0.41
N THR A 65 -17.78 -2.18 -0.76
CA THR A 65 -16.71 -2.87 -1.50
C THR A 65 -15.55 -3.11 -0.57
N GLN A 66 -15.02 -4.32 -0.58
CA GLN A 66 -13.80 -4.61 0.16
C GLN A 66 -12.61 -4.01 -0.58
N ILE A 67 -11.92 -3.12 0.10
CA ILE A 67 -10.69 -2.52 -0.42
C ILE A 67 -9.53 -3.04 0.40
N THR A 68 -8.53 -3.58 -0.29
CA THR A 68 -7.27 -3.99 0.32
C THR A 68 -6.15 -3.12 -0.23
N VAL A 69 -5.38 -2.55 0.67
CA VAL A 69 -4.20 -1.77 0.31
C VAL A 69 -2.96 -2.61 0.59
N LEU A 70 -2.14 -2.79 -0.43
CA LEU A 70 -0.82 -3.38 -0.27
C LEU A 70 0.15 -2.27 0.12
N VAL A 71 0.68 -2.37 1.33
CA VAL A 71 1.45 -1.29 1.93
C VAL A 71 2.94 -1.62 1.84
N PRO A 72 3.74 -0.78 1.18
CA PRO A 72 5.18 -1.00 1.09
C PRO A 72 5.86 -0.66 2.41
N GLY A 73 7.04 -1.18 2.61
CA GLY A 73 7.83 -0.84 3.78
C GLY A 73 9.25 -1.38 3.70
N VAL A 74 10.09 -0.86 4.58
CA VAL A 74 11.49 -1.27 4.68
C VAL A 74 11.64 -2.40 5.70
N VAL A 75 10.99 -2.25 6.86
CA VAL A 75 11.04 -3.22 7.96
C VAL A 75 9.64 -3.42 8.52
N PHE A 76 9.35 -4.65 8.91
CA PHE A 76 8.07 -5.02 9.53
C PHE A 76 8.34 -5.86 10.78
N THR A 77 7.36 -5.90 11.70
CA THR A 77 7.36 -6.85 12.81
C THR A 77 6.22 -7.86 12.66
N PRO A 78 6.35 -9.06 13.24
CA PRO A 78 5.25 -10.03 13.25
C PRO A 78 3.97 -9.52 13.93
N THR A 79 4.06 -8.44 14.70
CA THR A 79 2.91 -7.81 15.36
C THR A 79 2.30 -6.67 14.54
N GLY A 80 2.78 -6.44 13.32
CA GLY A 80 2.17 -5.52 12.37
C GLY A 80 2.77 -4.12 12.32
N SER A 81 3.82 -3.83 13.07
CA SER A 81 4.50 -2.55 12.99
C SER A 81 5.32 -2.44 11.70
N ARG A 82 5.49 -1.22 11.21
CA ARG A 82 6.11 -0.97 9.93
C ARG A 82 6.97 0.29 9.97
N TYR A 83 8.17 0.20 9.37
CA TYR A 83 8.96 1.36 8.98
C TYR A 83 8.87 1.54 7.47
N GLY A 84 8.42 2.72 7.05
CA GLY A 84 8.44 3.13 5.66
C GLY A 84 9.65 4.01 5.38
N TYR A 85 9.48 4.92 4.42
CA TYR A 85 10.55 5.80 3.94
C TYR A 85 10.62 7.15 4.66
N GLY A 86 9.90 7.30 5.79
CA GLY A 86 9.99 8.49 6.65
C GLY A 86 9.08 9.65 6.26
N LYS A 87 8.31 9.54 5.20
CA LYS A 87 7.40 10.63 4.74
C LYS A 87 6.01 10.57 5.37
N GLY A 88 5.60 9.41 5.90
CA GLY A 88 4.31 9.25 6.57
C GLY A 88 3.10 9.23 5.64
N PHE A 89 3.28 8.97 4.34
CA PHE A 89 2.19 8.93 3.37
C PHE A 89 1.08 7.95 3.76
N TYR A 90 1.45 6.71 4.09
CA TYR A 90 0.50 5.66 4.41
C TYR A 90 -0.13 5.86 5.78
N ASP A 91 0.64 6.29 6.77
CA ASP A 91 0.10 6.55 8.10
C ASP A 91 -0.96 7.66 8.06
N ARG A 92 -0.71 8.72 7.30
CA ARG A 92 -1.70 9.78 7.10
C ARG A 92 -2.92 9.31 6.32
N TYR A 93 -2.70 8.51 5.29
CA TYR A 93 -3.81 7.97 4.50
C TYR A 93 -4.74 7.12 5.36
N PHE A 94 -4.19 6.22 6.16
CA PHE A 94 -4.96 5.34 7.03
C PHE A 94 -5.53 6.07 8.26
N ALA A 95 -4.98 7.20 8.66
CA ALA A 95 -5.62 8.05 9.66
C ALA A 95 -6.95 8.59 9.14
N ARG A 96 -7.04 8.87 7.83
CA ARG A 96 -8.29 9.29 7.18
C ARG A 96 -9.23 8.12 6.89
N TYR A 97 -8.69 6.96 6.54
CA TYR A 97 -9.44 5.80 6.06
C TYR A 97 -9.08 4.55 6.86
N ALA A 98 -9.39 4.56 8.14
CA ALA A 98 -8.95 3.53 9.10
C ALA A 98 -9.55 2.14 8.83
N LYS A 99 -10.66 2.06 8.10
CA LYS A 99 -11.38 0.79 7.87
C LYS A 99 -10.85 -0.03 6.71
N LEU A 100 -9.89 0.48 5.95
CA LEU A 100 -9.30 -0.24 4.84
C LEU A 100 -8.46 -1.43 5.34
N ASN A 101 -8.47 -2.53 4.59
CA ASN A 101 -7.57 -3.64 4.87
C ASN A 101 -6.13 -3.24 4.52
N ARG A 102 -5.22 -3.49 5.43
CA ARG A 102 -3.81 -3.12 5.27
C ARG A 102 -2.98 -4.40 5.29
N PHE A 103 -2.55 -4.83 4.10
CA PHE A 103 -1.74 -6.02 3.95
C PHE A 103 -0.37 -5.62 3.44
N ALA A 104 0.67 -6.27 3.91
CA ALA A 104 2.02 -6.05 3.45
C ALA A 104 2.55 -7.27 2.71
N LEU A 105 3.35 -7.01 1.68
CA LEU A 105 4.17 -8.02 1.03
C LEU A 105 5.62 -7.72 1.40
N ALA A 106 6.30 -8.69 1.98
CA ALA A 106 7.67 -8.49 2.46
C ALA A 106 8.50 -9.75 2.23
N TYR A 107 9.80 -9.58 2.25
CA TYR A 107 10.71 -10.72 2.38
C TYR A 107 10.89 -11.02 3.86
N GLU A 108 11.11 -12.29 4.19
CA GLU A 108 11.29 -12.71 5.58
C GLU A 108 12.44 -11.94 6.26
N ASN A 109 13.49 -11.60 5.51
CA ASN A 109 14.61 -10.83 6.05
C ASN A 109 14.29 -9.35 6.34
N GLN A 110 13.09 -8.88 5.98
CA GLN A 110 12.60 -7.56 6.38
C GLN A 110 11.90 -7.56 7.74
N LEU A 111 11.73 -8.74 8.35
CA LEU A 111 11.06 -8.86 9.64
C LEU A 111 12.05 -8.70 10.77
N GLU A 112 11.70 -7.85 11.73
CA GLU A 112 12.42 -7.65 12.99
C GLU A 112 11.47 -7.97 14.15
N PRO A 113 11.98 -8.43 15.30
CA PRO A 113 11.11 -8.77 16.44
C PRO A 113 10.34 -7.57 16.99
N GLU A 114 10.98 -6.41 17.03
CA GLU A 114 10.41 -5.19 17.59
C GLU A 114 10.91 -3.97 16.84
N LEU A 115 10.07 -2.94 16.79
CA LEU A 115 10.42 -1.62 16.26
C LEU A 115 9.90 -0.56 17.22
N GLU A 116 10.64 0.54 17.35
CA GLU A 116 10.10 1.74 17.98
C GLU A 116 9.05 2.34 17.07
N VAL A 117 7.85 2.56 17.60
CA VAL A 117 6.73 3.13 16.84
C VAL A 117 6.17 4.33 17.57
N LEU A 118 5.61 5.26 16.80
CA LEU A 118 4.87 6.40 17.32
C LEU A 118 3.40 5.99 17.50
N ASP A 119 2.69 6.68 18.37
CA ASP A 119 1.25 6.46 18.56
C ASP A 119 0.45 6.70 17.28
N THR A 120 0.98 7.52 16.37
CA THR A 120 0.38 7.82 15.07
C THR A 120 0.65 6.75 14.01
N ASP A 121 1.55 5.80 14.28
CA ASP A 121 1.88 4.75 13.33
C ASP A 121 0.75 3.73 13.25
N ILE A 122 0.41 3.31 12.03
CA ILE A 122 -0.70 2.41 11.76
C ILE A 122 -0.16 1.00 11.55
N LYS A 123 -0.78 0.03 12.22
CA LYS A 123 -0.38 -1.38 12.11
C LYS A 123 -1.01 -2.04 10.90
N MET A 124 -0.28 -3.02 10.35
CA MET A 124 -0.80 -3.89 9.31
C MET A 124 -1.76 -4.91 9.90
N HIS A 125 -2.70 -5.37 9.10
CA HIS A 125 -3.60 -6.47 9.48
C HIS A 125 -2.98 -7.83 9.17
N ARG A 126 -2.20 -7.89 8.09
CA ARG A 126 -1.58 -9.14 7.65
C ARG A 126 -0.30 -8.85 6.90
N ILE A 127 0.68 -9.73 7.04
CA ILE A 127 1.94 -9.68 6.30
C ILE A 127 2.14 -11.02 5.60
N TYR A 128 2.40 -10.97 4.31
CA TYR A 128 2.75 -12.14 3.50
C TYR A 128 4.23 -12.09 3.17
N THR A 129 4.91 -13.23 3.37
CA THR A 129 6.32 -13.38 3.01
C THR A 129 6.49 -14.60 2.11
N GLU A 130 7.71 -14.84 1.60
CA GLU A 130 8.02 -16.02 0.82
C GLU A 130 7.91 -17.33 1.60
N THR A 131 7.89 -17.27 2.93
CA THR A 131 7.82 -18.46 3.79
C THR A 131 6.46 -18.65 4.46
N GLY A 132 5.54 -17.67 4.36
CA GLY A 132 4.24 -17.81 4.99
C GLY A 132 3.53 -16.49 5.20
N GLU A 133 2.59 -16.48 6.15
CA GLU A 133 1.80 -15.30 6.45
C GLU A 133 1.69 -15.08 7.95
N TYR A 134 1.56 -13.81 8.33
CA TYR A 134 1.36 -13.37 9.71
C TYR A 134 0.03 -12.64 9.81
N ASP A 135 -0.93 -13.23 10.52
CA ASP A 135 -2.20 -12.61 10.85
C ASP A 135 -2.04 -11.81 12.13
N ILE A 136 -2.34 -10.51 12.07
CA ILE A 136 -2.14 -9.59 13.21
C ILE A 136 -3.48 -9.30 13.88
N ILE A 137 -4.52 -9.14 13.09
CA ILE A 137 -5.84 -8.78 13.61
C ILE A 137 -6.93 -9.61 12.94
#